data_3bd226200bc40707838ebd9e671ca99f
#
_entry.id   3bd226200bc40707838ebd9e671ca99f
#
_cell.length_a   1.000
_cell.length_b   1.000
_cell.length_c   1.000
_cell.angle_alpha   90.00
_cell.angle_beta   90.00
_cell.angle_gamma   90.00
#
_symmetry.space_group_name_H-M   'P 1'
#
loop_
_entity.id
_entity.type
_entity.pdbx_description
1 polymer ?
#
loop_
_entity_poly.entity_id
_entity_poly.type
_entity_poly.pdbx_seq_one_letter_code
_entity_poly.pdbx_strand_id
1 'polypeptide(L)'
;MHLEKEFCDVECVGVENIWPTPLAYYKYPDDKQEEFKQAVRRAIKKVEGGKNDWQDNIWHFYQHANEHLLNDNKDEPIFEHFHTWLKSCYKNYVITLQKWDMDPNAFVTDCWVNITKKGGEQVIHTHANAFVSDTYYVRLDPGVGGIAFNNPNIMPNRPYIGCNAGDMSIYNASGWMGAQKEGVLILWPGHVAHHTEKTTDGTRVSVSMNFTPEVFTAGAYRYRIAQE
;
A
#
# COMPACT_ATOMS: atom_id res chain seq x y z
N MET A 1 -1.27 -14.37 -48.97
CA MET A 1 -2.63 -14.88 -48.97
C MET A 1 -3.24 -14.54 -47.61
N HIS A 2 -3.87 -13.36 -47.50
CA HIS A 2 -4.62 -12.99 -46.30
C HIS A 2 -5.91 -13.82 -46.30
N LEU A 3 -5.98 -14.75 -45.36
CA LEU A 3 -7.26 -15.36 -45.01
C LEU A 3 -8.01 -14.29 -44.20
N GLU A 4 -8.88 -13.54 -44.85
CA GLU A 4 -9.94 -12.82 -44.16
C GLU A 4 -10.77 -13.90 -43.46
N LYS A 5 -10.57 -14.03 -42.13
CA LYS A 5 -11.45 -14.84 -41.34
C LYS A 5 -12.75 -14.03 -41.18
N GLU A 6 -13.80 -14.53 -41.77
CA GLU A 6 -15.12 -14.07 -41.45
C GLU A 6 -15.39 -14.40 -40.00
N PHE A 7 -15.47 -13.38 -39.12
CA PHE A 7 -15.92 -13.52 -37.74
C PHE A 7 -17.43 -13.31 -37.73
N CYS A 8 -18.13 -14.16 -37.00
CA CYS A 8 -19.54 -13.94 -36.71
C CYS A 8 -19.67 -12.86 -35.64
N ASP A 9 -20.71 -12.04 -35.74
CA ASP A 9 -21.11 -11.15 -34.64
C ASP A 9 -21.52 -12.02 -33.44
N VAL A 10 -20.97 -11.70 -32.27
CA VAL A 10 -21.28 -12.38 -31.01
C VAL A 10 -21.72 -11.36 -29.96
N GLU A 11 -22.74 -11.71 -29.20
CA GLU A 11 -23.20 -10.92 -28.05
C GLU A 11 -22.58 -11.49 -26.77
N CYS A 12 -21.81 -10.67 -26.04
CA CYS A 12 -21.33 -11.02 -24.71
C CYS A 12 -22.44 -10.72 -23.70
N VAL A 13 -23.05 -11.74 -23.14
CA VAL A 13 -24.17 -11.60 -22.18
C VAL A 13 -23.77 -11.24 -20.77
N GLY A 14 -22.47 -11.28 -20.44
CA GLY A 14 -21.95 -10.86 -19.15
C GLY A 14 -20.48 -11.18 -18.95
N VAL A 15 -19.82 -10.43 -18.07
CA VAL A 15 -18.47 -10.66 -17.59
C VAL A 15 -18.45 -10.55 -16.08
N GLU A 16 -17.92 -11.57 -15.40
CA GLU A 16 -17.73 -11.56 -13.96
C GLU A 16 -16.25 -11.41 -13.63
N ASN A 17 -15.91 -10.47 -12.74
CA ASN A 17 -14.57 -10.33 -12.19
C ASN A 17 -14.45 -11.22 -10.94
N ILE A 18 -13.91 -12.41 -11.12
CA ILE A 18 -13.65 -13.34 -10.00
C ILE A 18 -12.25 -13.06 -9.42
N TRP A 19 -12.11 -13.10 -8.09
CA TRP A 19 -10.88 -12.86 -7.33
C TRP A 19 -10.20 -11.51 -7.61
N PRO A 20 -10.92 -10.40 -7.52
CA PRO A 20 -10.32 -9.08 -7.65
C PRO A 20 -9.33 -8.82 -6.50
N THR A 21 -8.24 -8.12 -6.79
CA THR A 21 -7.33 -7.60 -5.77
C THR A 21 -7.79 -6.20 -5.36
N PRO A 22 -8.31 -6.01 -4.14
CA PRO A 22 -8.81 -4.70 -3.74
C PRO A 22 -7.67 -3.74 -3.39
N LEU A 23 -7.68 -2.56 -4.01
CA LEU A 23 -6.93 -1.38 -3.57
C LEU A 23 -7.95 -0.35 -3.08
N ALA A 24 -7.84 0.07 -1.82
CA ALA A 24 -8.75 1.06 -1.25
C ALA A 24 -8.02 2.37 -0.94
N TYR A 25 -8.73 3.47 -1.18
CA TYR A 25 -8.21 4.83 -1.01
C TYR A 25 -9.05 5.57 0.03
N TYR A 26 -8.39 6.14 1.04
CA TYR A 26 -9.05 6.90 2.10
C TYR A 26 -8.41 8.27 2.22
N LYS A 27 -9.24 9.30 2.24
CA LYS A 27 -8.80 10.67 2.42
C LYS A 27 -8.78 11.02 3.91
N TYR A 28 -7.64 11.47 4.42
CA TYR A 28 -7.55 12.03 5.77
C TYR A 28 -8.28 13.38 5.82
N PRO A 29 -8.93 13.74 6.93
CA PRO A 29 -9.67 15.00 7.04
C PRO A 29 -8.81 16.20 6.66
N ASP A 30 -9.33 17.06 5.79
CA ASP A 30 -8.59 18.20 5.22
C ASP A 30 -8.06 19.17 6.28
N ASP A 31 -8.85 19.41 7.34
CA ASP A 31 -8.50 20.27 8.46
C ASP A 31 -7.36 19.70 9.35
N LYS A 32 -7.03 18.41 9.19
CA LYS A 32 -5.98 17.72 9.94
C LYS A 32 -4.70 17.47 9.14
N GLN A 33 -4.75 17.57 7.82
CA GLN A 33 -3.63 17.19 6.96
C GLN A 33 -2.38 18.02 7.22
N GLU A 34 -2.51 19.36 7.31
CA GLU A 34 -1.33 20.22 7.51
C GLU A 34 -0.76 20.04 8.93
N GLU A 35 -1.60 19.90 9.95
CA GLU A 35 -1.17 19.61 11.31
C GLU A 35 -0.36 18.31 11.37
N PHE A 36 -0.87 17.23 10.74
CA PHE A 36 -0.17 15.94 10.66
C PHE A 36 1.15 16.04 9.88
N LYS A 37 1.17 16.76 8.75
CA LYS A 37 2.38 17.01 7.97
C LYS A 37 3.46 17.71 8.77
N GLN A 38 3.11 18.70 9.59
CA GLN A 38 4.04 19.37 10.48
C GLN A 38 4.51 18.48 11.63
N ALA A 39 3.61 17.63 12.18
CA ALA A 39 3.97 16.65 13.21
C ALA A 39 4.99 15.63 12.69
N VAL A 40 4.77 15.06 11.49
CA VAL A 40 5.74 14.16 10.84
C VAL A 40 7.09 14.86 10.64
N ARG A 41 7.10 16.13 10.21
CA ARG A 41 8.36 16.92 10.08
C ARG A 41 9.08 17.11 11.41
N ARG A 42 8.35 17.26 12.53
CA ARG A 42 8.96 17.32 13.87
C ARG A 42 9.49 15.97 14.29
N ALA A 43 8.72 14.92 14.06
CA ALA A 43 9.07 13.54 14.44
C ALA A 43 10.39 13.08 13.78
N ILE A 44 10.56 13.28 12.48
CA ILE A 44 11.78 12.87 11.77
C ILE A 44 13.05 13.63 12.24
N LYS A 45 12.90 14.79 12.91
CA LYS A 45 14.04 15.52 13.51
C LYS A 45 14.48 14.95 14.86
N LYS A 46 13.65 14.10 15.49
CA LYS A 46 13.95 13.51 16.81
C LYS A 46 14.79 12.24 16.70
N VAL A 47 14.84 11.63 15.52
CA VAL A 47 15.55 10.38 15.26
C VAL A 47 16.59 10.55 14.16
N GLU A 48 17.65 9.76 14.23
CA GLU A 48 18.61 9.68 13.13
C GLU A 48 17.97 8.85 12.01
N GLY A 49 17.82 9.47 10.83
CA GLY A 49 17.30 8.77 9.65
C GLY A 49 18.38 7.86 9.07
N GLY A 50 18.06 6.58 8.96
CA GLY A 50 18.87 5.64 8.22
C GLY A 50 18.76 5.87 6.73
N LYS A 51 19.88 6.06 6.03
CA LYS A 51 19.93 5.88 4.58
C LYS A 51 19.70 4.39 4.32
N ASN A 52 18.81 4.06 3.39
CA ASN A 52 18.66 2.69 2.98
C ASN A 52 19.94 2.23 2.27
N ASP A 53 20.68 1.29 2.87
CA ASP A 53 21.94 0.75 2.34
C ASP A 53 21.76 0.00 1.01
N TRP A 54 20.52 -0.41 0.69
CA TRP A 54 20.18 -1.18 -0.50
C TRP A 54 19.59 -0.31 -1.64
N GLN A 55 19.25 0.97 -1.35
CA GLN A 55 18.54 1.82 -2.30
C GLN A 55 19.00 3.26 -2.17
N ASP A 56 19.69 3.72 -3.18
CA ASP A 56 20.13 5.10 -3.24
C ASP A 56 18.96 6.10 -3.22
N ASN A 57 19.15 7.21 -2.51
CA ASN A 57 18.20 8.33 -2.47
C ASN A 57 16.83 8.03 -1.83
N ILE A 58 16.78 7.01 -0.96
CA ILE A 58 15.69 6.77 -0.02
C ILE A 58 16.23 6.80 1.40
N TRP A 59 15.50 7.50 2.28
CA TRP A 59 15.76 7.54 3.73
C TRP A 59 14.55 7.01 4.45
N HIS A 60 14.80 6.16 5.45
CA HIS A 60 13.80 5.62 6.35
C HIS A 60 14.00 6.19 7.76
N PHE A 61 12.90 6.52 8.42
CA PHE A 61 12.85 6.97 9.81
C PHE A 61 11.85 6.11 10.55
N TYR A 62 12.10 5.72 11.78
CA TYR A 62 11.26 4.82 12.57
C TYR A 62 11.14 3.40 11.98
N GLN A 63 12.18 2.91 11.30
CA GLN A 63 12.19 1.58 10.67
C GLN A 63 13.03 0.55 11.44
N HIS A 64 13.79 0.97 12.45
CA HIS A 64 14.56 0.04 13.26
C HIS A 64 13.67 -0.73 14.26
N ALA A 65 14.13 -1.93 14.67
CA ALA A 65 13.48 -2.67 15.74
C ALA A 65 13.39 -1.77 16.99
N ASN A 66 12.22 -1.65 17.57
CA ASN A 66 11.84 -0.78 18.68
C ASN A 66 11.52 0.68 18.32
N GLU A 67 11.50 1.05 17.05
CA GLU A 67 11.03 2.37 16.61
C GLU A 67 9.65 2.26 15.98
N HIS A 68 8.76 3.21 16.28
CA HIS A 68 7.42 3.24 15.71
C HIS A 68 6.86 4.66 15.71
N LEU A 69 6.66 5.23 14.54
CA LEU A 69 6.26 6.64 14.40
C LEU A 69 5.08 7.05 15.30
N LEU A 70 4.02 6.24 15.33
CA LEU A 70 2.82 6.59 16.11
C LEU A 70 3.03 6.39 17.61
N ASN A 71 3.63 5.28 18.03
CA ASN A 71 3.81 4.95 19.43
C ASN A 71 4.82 5.89 20.11
N ASP A 72 5.91 6.22 19.41
CA ASP A 72 6.97 7.09 19.93
C ASP A 72 6.57 8.56 19.98
N ASN A 73 5.48 8.93 19.31
CA ASN A 73 4.96 10.30 19.29
C ASN A 73 3.51 10.41 19.81
N LYS A 74 3.03 9.42 20.55
CA LYS A 74 1.65 9.38 21.11
C LYS A 74 1.27 10.58 21.98
N ASP A 75 2.26 11.29 22.52
CA ASP A 75 2.06 12.51 23.32
C ASP A 75 1.61 13.72 22.48
N GLU A 76 1.76 13.65 21.16
CA GLU A 76 1.20 14.66 20.25
C GLU A 76 -0.21 14.20 19.78
N PRO A 77 -1.30 14.91 20.14
CA PRO A 77 -2.69 14.46 19.88
C PRO A 77 -3.00 14.14 18.42
N ILE A 78 -2.29 14.74 17.48
CA ILE A 78 -2.51 14.51 16.05
C ILE A 78 -2.11 13.07 15.63
N PHE A 79 -1.10 12.47 16.27
CA PHE A 79 -0.73 11.08 16.00
C PHE A 79 -1.77 10.11 16.53
N GLU A 80 -2.38 10.37 17.71
CA GLU A 80 -3.48 9.56 18.22
C GLU A 80 -4.73 9.69 17.33
N HIS A 81 -5.04 10.91 16.86
CA HIS A 81 -6.12 11.12 15.90
C HIS A 81 -5.88 10.34 14.59
N PHE A 82 -4.66 10.39 14.06
CA PHE A 82 -4.30 9.66 12.85
C PHE A 82 -4.37 8.15 13.06
N HIS A 83 -3.88 7.64 14.18
CA HIS A 83 -3.96 6.23 14.56
C HIS A 83 -5.42 5.72 14.63
N THR A 84 -6.30 6.48 15.28
CA THR A 84 -7.73 6.15 15.35
C THR A 84 -8.39 6.13 13.97
N TRP A 85 -8.04 7.09 13.12
CA TRP A 85 -8.52 7.13 11.74
C TRP A 85 -8.01 5.94 10.93
N LEU A 86 -6.74 5.57 11.05
CA LEU A 86 -6.16 4.38 10.40
C LEU A 86 -6.89 3.10 10.77
N LYS A 87 -7.18 2.89 12.07
CA LYS A 87 -7.96 1.72 12.53
C LYS A 87 -9.35 1.70 11.92
N SER A 88 -9.96 2.87 11.74
CA SER A 88 -11.27 2.99 11.08
C SER A 88 -11.20 2.63 9.59
N CYS A 89 -10.13 3.04 8.90
CA CYS A 89 -9.86 2.67 7.51
C CYS A 89 -9.64 1.16 7.37
N TYR A 90 -8.82 0.56 8.24
CA TYR A 90 -8.60 -0.88 8.28
C TYR A 90 -9.92 -1.63 8.49
N LYS A 91 -10.70 -1.27 9.50
CA LYS A 91 -12.00 -1.88 9.75
C LYS A 91 -12.92 -1.81 8.53
N ASN A 92 -13.02 -0.64 7.90
CA ASN A 92 -13.81 -0.49 6.68
C ASN A 92 -13.29 -1.41 5.57
N TYR A 93 -11.98 -1.45 5.36
CA TYR A 93 -11.34 -2.24 4.32
C TYR A 93 -11.58 -3.74 4.49
N VAL A 94 -11.36 -4.30 5.69
CA VAL A 94 -11.45 -5.75 5.91
C VAL A 94 -12.89 -6.22 6.14
N ILE A 95 -13.68 -5.48 6.92
CA ILE A 95 -15.01 -5.91 7.33
C ILE A 95 -16.08 -5.47 6.33
N THR A 96 -16.06 -4.19 5.93
CA THR A 96 -17.13 -3.63 5.10
C THR A 96 -16.94 -3.95 3.63
N LEU A 97 -15.72 -3.78 3.11
CA LEU A 97 -15.43 -4.00 1.68
C LEU A 97 -15.17 -5.49 1.37
N GLN A 98 -14.29 -6.14 2.12
CA GLN A 98 -13.91 -7.53 1.83
C GLN A 98 -14.80 -8.58 2.52
N LYS A 99 -15.63 -8.18 3.48
CA LYS A 99 -16.57 -9.07 4.20
C LYS A 99 -15.90 -10.21 4.98
N TRP A 100 -14.67 -9.98 5.47
CA TRP A 100 -14.03 -10.96 6.34
C TRP A 100 -14.72 -11.04 7.70
N ASP A 101 -14.96 -12.25 8.18
CA ASP A 101 -15.41 -12.53 9.55
C ASP A 101 -14.21 -12.59 10.48
N MET A 102 -13.77 -11.42 10.97
CA MET A 102 -12.65 -11.29 11.89
C MET A 102 -12.88 -10.13 12.86
N ASP A 103 -12.07 -10.10 13.91
CA ASP A 103 -12.07 -8.96 14.84
C ASP A 103 -11.70 -7.68 14.07
N PRO A 104 -12.49 -6.62 14.19
CA PRO A 104 -12.20 -5.33 13.56
C PRO A 104 -10.97 -4.63 14.14
N ASN A 105 -10.48 -5.10 15.29
CA ASN A 105 -9.27 -4.56 15.90
C ASN A 105 -8.03 -5.16 15.24
N ALA A 106 -7.04 -4.31 15.06
CA ALA A 106 -5.74 -4.70 14.55
C ALA A 106 -4.65 -3.87 15.20
N PHE A 107 -3.48 -4.46 15.30
CA PHE A 107 -2.25 -3.75 15.59
C PHE A 107 -1.75 -3.04 14.33
N VAL A 108 -1.29 -1.82 14.50
CA VAL A 108 -0.33 -1.21 13.58
C VAL A 108 1.04 -1.72 14.03
N THR A 109 1.53 -2.78 13.39
CA THR A 109 2.74 -3.50 13.82
C THR A 109 4.01 -2.73 13.53
N ASP A 110 4.01 -2.00 12.42
CA ASP A 110 5.14 -1.17 11.97
C ASP A 110 4.58 0.15 11.46
N CYS A 111 5.26 1.23 11.74
CA CYS A 111 4.91 2.54 11.21
C CYS A 111 6.18 3.38 11.04
N TRP A 112 6.52 3.68 9.78
CA TRP A 112 7.76 4.39 9.44
C TRP A 112 7.54 5.46 8.38
N VAL A 113 8.49 6.39 8.28
CA VAL A 113 8.48 7.46 7.27
C VAL A 113 9.50 7.15 6.19
N ASN A 114 9.09 7.27 4.94
CA ASN A 114 9.98 7.21 3.77
C ASN A 114 10.15 8.61 3.19
N ILE A 115 11.39 9.00 2.93
CA ILE A 115 11.73 10.20 2.15
C ILE A 115 12.47 9.73 0.90
N THR A 116 11.84 9.87 -0.26
CA THR A 116 12.43 9.52 -1.56
C THR A 116 12.75 10.79 -2.32
N LYS A 117 13.97 10.90 -2.83
CA LYS A 117 14.44 12.00 -3.65
C LYS A 117 14.80 11.53 -5.06
N LYS A 118 15.17 12.47 -5.93
CA LYS A 118 15.60 12.19 -7.30
C LYS A 118 16.55 11.00 -7.39
N GLY A 119 16.22 10.04 -8.24
CA GLY A 119 16.96 8.80 -8.43
C GLY A 119 16.52 7.63 -7.53
N GLY A 120 15.77 7.90 -6.46
CA GLY A 120 15.28 6.87 -5.54
C GLY A 120 14.11 6.08 -6.14
N GLU A 121 14.12 4.78 -5.91
CA GLU A 121 13.08 3.81 -6.27
C GLU A 121 13.06 2.68 -5.25
N GLN A 122 11.88 2.18 -4.91
CA GLN A 122 11.73 1.00 -4.07
C GLN A 122 11.64 -0.23 -4.95
N VAL A 123 12.52 -1.20 -4.75
CA VAL A 123 12.46 -2.47 -5.49
C VAL A 123 11.19 -3.25 -5.16
N ILE A 124 10.83 -4.19 -6.04
CA ILE A 124 9.68 -5.05 -5.86
C ILE A 124 9.80 -5.89 -4.57
N HIS A 125 8.79 -5.86 -3.73
CA HIS A 125 8.73 -6.58 -2.46
C HIS A 125 7.30 -6.86 -2.01
N THR A 126 7.16 -7.66 -0.96
CA THR A 126 5.93 -7.94 -0.22
C THR A 126 6.17 -7.74 1.27
N HIS A 127 5.11 -7.66 2.06
CA HIS A 127 5.20 -7.55 3.51
C HIS A 127 4.77 -8.87 4.16
N ALA A 128 5.74 -9.70 4.52
CA ALA A 128 5.50 -11.03 5.09
C ALA A 128 4.84 -11.02 6.47
N ASN A 129 4.95 -9.89 7.19
CA ASN A 129 4.42 -9.67 8.53
C ASN A 129 3.11 -8.87 8.56
N ALA A 130 2.47 -8.65 7.39
CA ALA A 130 1.28 -7.83 7.27
C ALA A 130 0.11 -8.60 6.68
N PHE A 131 -1.06 -8.49 7.29
CA PHE A 131 -2.32 -8.86 6.68
C PHE A 131 -2.79 -7.81 5.67
N VAL A 132 -2.67 -6.53 6.06
CA VAL A 132 -2.90 -5.37 5.20
C VAL A 132 -1.69 -4.46 5.30
N SER A 133 -1.19 -4.03 4.15
CA SER A 133 -0.14 -3.00 4.04
C SER A 133 -0.74 -1.72 3.49
N ASP A 134 -0.06 -0.62 3.77
CA ASP A 134 -0.53 0.68 3.35
C ASP A 134 0.58 1.72 3.14
N THR A 135 0.19 2.83 2.56
CA THR A 135 1.00 4.04 2.51
C THR A 135 0.13 5.29 2.50
N TYR A 136 0.47 6.25 3.33
CA TYR A 136 -0.14 7.58 3.37
C TYR A 136 0.81 8.62 2.80
N TYR A 137 0.33 9.44 1.88
CA TYR A 137 1.15 10.47 1.23
C TYR A 137 1.10 11.79 2.00
N VAL A 138 2.23 12.16 2.59
CA VAL A 138 2.43 13.42 3.32
C VAL A 138 2.82 14.57 2.39
N ARG A 139 3.66 14.27 1.38
CA ARG A 139 4.13 15.23 0.38
C ARG A 139 4.44 14.51 -0.94
N LEU A 140 4.00 15.11 -2.02
CA LEU A 140 4.26 14.65 -3.39
C LEU A 140 4.65 15.84 -4.27
N ASP A 141 5.94 16.03 -4.51
CA ASP A 141 6.39 17.02 -5.49
C ASP A 141 6.19 16.48 -6.93
N PRO A 142 6.15 17.34 -7.94
CA PRO A 142 6.16 16.91 -9.33
C PRO A 142 7.40 16.04 -9.65
N GLY A 143 7.22 14.98 -10.44
CA GLY A 143 8.31 14.10 -10.87
C GLY A 143 8.66 12.96 -9.91
N VAL A 144 7.92 12.81 -8.79
CA VAL A 144 8.10 11.65 -7.89
C VAL A 144 7.55 10.37 -8.51
N GLY A 145 8.25 9.25 -8.26
CA GLY A 145 7.84 7.93 -8.73
C GLY A 145 6.56 7.44 -8.05
N GLY A 146 5.68 6.82 -8.83
CA GLY A 146 4.43 6.23 -8.39
C GLY A 146 4.60 4.88 -7.71
N ILE A 147 3.60 4.45 -6.93
CA ILE A 147 3.51 3.07 -6.46
C ILE A 147 2.88 2.21 -7.55
N ALA A 148 3.53 1.10 -7.86
CA ALA A 148 3.06 0.11 -8.81
C ALA A 148 2.85 -1.24 -8.12
N PHE A 149 1.75 -1.89 -8.43
CA PHE A 149 1.36 -3.20 -7.92
C PHE A 149 1.51 -4.24 -9.01
N ASN A 150 2.10 -5.37 -8.69
CA ASN A 150 2.20 -6.49 -9.60
C ASN A 150 0.96 -7.38 -9.48
N ASN A 151 0.46 -7.85 -10.61
CA ASN A 151 -0.73 -8.70 -10.63
C ASN A 151 -0.44 -10.02 -9.92
N PRO A 152 -1.06 -10.30 -8.76
CA PRO A 152 -0.79 -11.53 -7.99
C PRO A 152 -1.33 -12.79 -8.67
N ASN A 153 -2.21 -12.65 -9.66
CA ASN A 153 -2.79 -13.76 -10.40
C ASN A 153 -1.92 -14.21 -11.59
N ILE A 154 -0.84 -13.49 -11.89
CA ILE A 154 0.14 -13.92 -12.89
C ILE A 154 1.09 -14.91 -12.22
N MET A 155 0.86 -16.19 -12.46
CA MET A 155 1.76 -17.24 -11.98
C MET A 155 3.03 -17.28 -12.84
N PRO A 156 4.24 -17.19 -12.26
CA PRO A 156 5.50 -17.21 -13.01
C PRO A 156 5.70 -18.48 -13.85
N ASN A 157 5.07 -19.57 -13.46
CA ASN A 157 5.21 -20.90 -14.11
C ASN A 157 3.97 -21.30 -14.92
N ARG A 158 3.06 -20.37 -15.19
CA ARG A 158 1.89 -20.68 -16.02
C ARG A 158 2.31 -20.73 -17.49
N PRO A 159 2.18 -21.86 -18.16
CA PRO A 159 2.40 -21.90 -19.60
C PRO A 159 1.30 -21.10 -20.27
N TYR A 160 1.64 -19.92 -20.76
CA TYR A 160 0.73 -19.14 -21.59
C TYR A 160 1.50 -18.62 -22.78
N ILE A 161 0.77 -18.44 -23.86
CA ILE A 161 1.32 -17.80 -25.05
C ILE A 161 1.35 -16.30 -24.76
N GLY A 162 2.55 -15.72 -24.69
CA GLY A 162 2.71 -14.27 -24.57
C GLY A 162 2.25 -13.58 -25.84
N CYS A 163 1.22 -12.77 -25.73
CA CYS A 163 0.74 -11.92 -26.82
C CYS A 163 1.14 -10.48 -26.55
N ASN A 164 1.42 -9.73 -27.59
CA ASN A 164 1.55 -8.29 -27.48
C ASN A 164 0.19 -7.73 -27.03
N ALA A 165 0.21 -6.91 -25.98
CA ALA A 165 -0.99 -6.19 -25.58
C ALA A 165 -1.35 -5.18 -26.67
N GLY A 166 -2.62 -5.17 -27.06
CA GLY A 166 -3.22 -4.01 -27.71
C GLY A 166 -3.45 -2.92 -26.66
N ASP A 167 -4.69 -2.55 -26.43
CA ASP A 167 -5.02 -1.67 -25.32
C ASP A 167 -4.91 -2.41 -23.97
N MET A 168 -4.37 -1.73 -22.95
CA MET A 168 -4.24 -2.30 -21.62
C MET A 168 -5.60 -2.32 -20.90
N SER A 169 -5.91 -3.44 -20.28
CA SER A 169 -7.11 -3.64 -19.50
C SER A 169 -6.80 -4.37 -18.19
N ILE A 170 -7.77 -4.45 -17.27
CA ILE A 170 -7.65 -5.24 -16.04
C ILE A 170 -7.43 -6.74 -16.29
N TYR A 171 -7.71 -7.24 -17.48
CA TYR A 171 -7.58 -8.66 -17.85
C TYR A 171 -6.20 -9.04 -18.39
N ASN A 172 -5.49 -8.09 -18.99
CA ASN A 172 -4.18 -8.32 -19.61
C ASN A 172 -3.03 -7.56 -18.94
N ALA A 173 -3.31 -6.73 -17.93
CA ALA A 173 -2.30 -5.98 -17.21
C ALA A 173 -1.45 -6.89 -16.32
N SER A 174 -0.13 -6.79 -16.45
CA SER A 174 0.84 -7.44 -15.55
C SER A 174 1.02 -6.67 -14.23
N GLY A 175 0.64 -5.41 -14.20
CA GLY A 175 0.69 -4.55 -13.04
C GLY A 175 -0.28 -3.39 -13.15
N TRP A 176 -0.41 -2.64 -12.06
CA TRP A 176 -1.31 -1.51 -11.94
C TRP A 176 -0.65 -0.36 -11.19
N MET A 177 -0.78 0.84 -11.73
CA MET A 177 -0.33 2.06 -11.04
C MET A 177 -1.38 2.53 -10.04
N GLY A 178 -1.00 2.59 -8.77
CA GLY A 178 -1.84 3.18 -7.74
C GLY A 178 -1.94 4.71 -7.91
N ALA A 179 -3.13 5.23 -7.73
CA ALA A 179 -3.31 6.68 -7.70
C ALA A 179 -2.66 7.26 -6.45
N GLN A 180 -1.83 8.29 -6.61
CA GLN A 180 -1.20 8.98 -5.48
C GLN A 180 -1.70 10.42 -5.39
N LYS A 181 -1.99 10.81 -4.15
CA LYS A 181 -2.42 12.16 -3.82
C LYS A 181 -2.03 12.48 -2.38
N GLU A 182 -1.53 13.70 -2.12
CA GLU A 182 -1.30 14.16 -0.74
C GLU A 182 -2.60 14.05 0.09
N GLY A 183 -2.47 13.64 1.35
CA GLY A 183 -3.61 13.45 2.24
C GLY A 183 -4.39 12.15 2.02
N VAL A 184 -3.94 11.27 1.12
CA VAL A 184 -4.61 10.00 0.81
C VAL A 184 -3.77 8.81 1.28
N LEU A 185 -4.45 7.86 1.91
CA LEU A 185 -3.97 6.54 2.28
C LEU A 185 -4.39 5.53 1.22
N ILE A 186 -3.49 4.64 0.84
CA ILE A 186 -3.80 3.45 0.03
C ILE A 186 -3.63 2.23 0.92
N LEU A 187 -4.61 1.31 0.90
CA LEU A 187 -4.54 0.00 1.54
C LEU A 187 -4.58 -1.11 0.51
N TRP A 188 -3.79 -2.18 0.75
CA TRP A 188 -3.77 -3.39 -0.07
C TRP A 188 -3.43 -4.62 0.75
N PRO A 189 -3.75 -5.86 0.27
CA PRO A 189 -3.36 -7.07 0.96
C PRO A 189 -1.83 -7.21 1.03
N GLY A 190 -1.26 -7.50 2.19
CA GLY A 190 0.19 -7.52 2.42
C GLY A 190 1.00 -8.44 1.49
N HIS A 191 0.36 -9.47 0.94
CA HIS A 191 0.99 -10.40 -0.02
C HIS A 191 1.14 -9.85 -1.44
N VAL A 192 0.51 -8.72 -1.77
CA VAL A 192 0.59 -8.14 -3.12
C VAL A 192 1.94 -7.49 -3.32
N ALA A 193 2.71 -8.02 -4.26
CA ALA A 193 4.01 -7.49 -4.62
C ALA A 193 3.87 -6.10 -5.23
N HIS A 194 4.68 -5.18 -4.75
CA HIS A 194 4.66 -3.78 -5.19
C HIS A 194 6.06 -3.17 -5.16
N HIS A 195 6.18 -2.06 -5.85
CA HIS A 195 7.41 -1.28 -5.93
C HIS A 195 7.07 0.20 -6.13
N THR A 196 8.06 1.06 -6.10
CA THR A 196 7.87 2.44 -6.57
C THR A 196 8.75 2.71 -7.77
N GLU A 197 8.20 3.41 -8.74
CA GLU A 197 8.98 3.86 -9.88
C GLU A 197 10.05 4.85 -9.44
N LYS A 198 11.05 5.01 -10.29
CA LYS A 198 12.15 5.93 -10.06
C LYS A 198 11.68 7.38 -10.03
N THR A 199 12.00 8.08 -8.96
CA THR A 199 11.76 9.52 -8.83
C THR A 199 12.67 10.28 -9.78
N THR A 200 12.10 11.00 -10.73
CA THR A 200 12.85 11.76 -11.74
C THR A 200 13.22 13.16 -11.24
N ASP A 201 12.38 13.73 -10.36
CA ASP A 201 12.60 15.02 -9.71
C ASP A 201 11.77 15.11 -8.42
N GLY A 202 12.01 16.15 -7.61
CA GLY A 202 11.24 16.42 -6.40
C GLY A 202 11.52 15.49 -5.24
N THR A 203 10.61 15.54 -4.26
CA THR A 203 10.66 14.77 -3.02
C THR A 203 9.30 14.17 -2.74
N ARG A 204 9.26 12.86 -2.46
CA ARG A 204 8.12 12.17 -1.89
C ARG A 204 8.36 11.92 -0.40
N VAL A 205 7.38 12.26 0.42
CA VAL A 205 7.33 11.86 1.82
C VAL A 205 6.08 11.04 2.04
N SER A 206 6.24 9.82 2.50
CA SER A 206 5.14 8.93 2.83
C SER A 206 5.32 8.30 4.21
N VAL A 207 4.22 8.01 4.87
CA VAL A 207 4.16 7.17 6.06
C VAL A 207 3.61 5.83 5.63
N SER A 208 4.37 4.77 5.85
CA SER A 208 3.96 3.40 5.54
C SER A 208 3.74 2.62 6.82
N MET A 209 2.78 1.72 6.79
CA MET A 209 2.38 0.95 7.96
C MET A 209 1.97 -0.46 7.56
N ASN A 210 1.94 -1.33 8.55
CA ASN A 210 1.44 -2.70 8.44
C ASN A 210 0.37 -2.94 9.48
N PHE A 211 -0.68 -3.65 9.08
CA PHE A 211 -1.73 -4.09 9.98
C PHE A 211 -1.74 -5.61 10.12
N THR A 212 -1.84 -6.05 11.38
CA THR A 212 -2.04 -7.45 11.72
C THR A 212 -3.27 -7.56 12.63
N PRO A 213 -4.25 -8.46 12.35
CA PRO A 213 -5.44 -8.60 13.18
C PRO A 213 -5.05 -9.10 14.57
N GLU A 214 -5.66 -8.53 15.63
CA GLU A 214 -5.44 -9.02 17.00
C GLU A 214 -5.99 -10.44 17.18
N VAL A 215 -7.11 -10.73 16.56
CA VAL A 215 -7.76 -12.03 16.63
C VAL A 215 -8.22 -12.46 15.24
N PHE A 216 -7.94 -13.68 14.90
CA PHE A 216 -8.44 -14.29 13.66
C PHE A 216 -8.81 -15.74 13.85
N THR A 217 -9.68 -16.25 12.99
CA THR A 217 -10.09 -17.65 12.95
C THR A 217 -9.54 -18.33 11.71
N ALA A 218 -8.91 -19.48 11.89
CA ALA A 218 -8.47 -20.33 10.78
C ALA A 218 -9.00 -21.74 10.98
N GLY A 219 -9.91 -22.17 10.15
CA GLY A 219 -10.66 -23.41 10.31
C GLY A 219 -11.50 -23.38 11.61
N ALA A 220 -11.30 -24.38 12.47
CA ALA A 220 -11.99 -24.47 13.76
C ALA A 220 -11.26 -23.76 14.91
N TYR A 221 -10.13 -23.12 14.65
CA TYR A 221 -9.27 -22.57 15.69
C TYR A 221 -9.32 -21.04 15.67
N ARG A 222 -9.35 -20.45 16.87
CA ARG A 222 -9.26 -19.01 17.09
C ARG A 222 -7.89 -18.68 17.67
N TYR A 223 -7.19 -17.75 17.04
CA TYR A 223 -5.86 -17.29 17.41
C TYR A 223 -5.93 -15.85 17.92
N ARG A 224 -5.11 -15.55 18.90
CA ARG A 224 -4.86 -14.18 19.37
C ARG A 224 -3.38 -13.88 19.22
N ILE A 225 -3.06 -12.77 18.58
CA ILE A 225 -1.71 -12.21 18.54
C ILE A 225 -1.57 -11.25 19.72
N ALA A 226 -0.49 -11.37 20.48
CA ALA A 226 -0.11 -10.44 21.54
C ALA A 226 1.17 -9.71 21.10
N GLN A 227 1.22 -8.41 21.36
CA GLN A 227 2.47 -7.64 21.31
C GLN A 227 3.12 -7.72 22.69
N GLU A 228 4.41 -8.06 22.75
CA GLU A 228 5.22 -8.07 23.99
C GLU A 228 5.79 -6.67 24.28
#